data_ab63ef7b9ba7dfd4cef36b685a80e833
#
_entry.id   ab63ef7b9ba7dfd4cef36b685a80e833
#
_cell.length_a   1.000
_cell.length_b   1.000
_cell.length_c   1.000
_cell.angle_alpha   90.00
_cell.angle_beta   90.00
_cell.angle_gamma   90.00
#
_symmetry.space_group_name_H-M   'P 1'
#
loop_
_entity.id
_entity.type
_entity.pdbx_description
1 polymer ?
#
loop_
_entity_poly.entity_id
_entity_poly.type
_entity_poly.pdbx_seq_one_letter_code
_entity_poly.pdbx_strand_id
1 'polypeptide(L)'
;MALKESQAELKLAADVVSTKIARAEAEDKLYGMKSIVFMQGWMPAEKEPELADIFDKYECAWETEDPDPSEYPDVPVKLKNNKLTNGLNMVTEMYSLPAYDGVDPNPLMAPFFILFYGLMMADMGYGLVMIAAALVAMKKIKPREGTLTFCQLLLWGGISTFIMGALTGGFFGDALVQIGGILGMPEGWGTLPCLFNPLDDAIYVLVGSMVLGLIHLNTGMVINVVQRVKRGDIAGAIWEEGALWVTMVGIVLFVLKIGNVAGVPVVLVIGCVMVLFGGTRSAKGFGKLTSIFGTLYNTLTGWFGDILSYSRIMALMLAGSVIAQVFNTIGAIANNLVVFFIIFLIGHALNFALNLLGCYVHDLRLQCLEYFGKFYKDGGRAFAPLRIKTKYYDTVEQ
;
A
#
# COMPACT_ATOMS: atom_id res chain seq x y z
N MET A 1 7.68 34.61 -29.50
CA MET A 1 8.80 34.83 -28.58
C MET A 1 8.36 35.56 -27.32
N ALA A 2 7.73 36.72 -27.38
CA ALA A 2 7.29 37.50 -26.21
C ALA A 2 6.44 36.74 -25.18
N LEU A 3 5.53 35.86 -25.61
CA LEU A 3 4.70 35.02 -24.70
C LEU A 3 5.52 34.00 -23.88
N LYS A 4 6.62 33.46 -24.44
CA LYS A 4 7.50 32.54 -23.70
C LYS A 4 8.39 33.27 -22.70
N GLU A 5 8.83 34.48 -23.02
CA GLU A 5 9.61 35.34 -22.13
C GLU A 5 8.75 35.81 -20.94
N SER A 6 7.53 36.30 -21.20
CA SER A 6 6.56 36.64 -20.14
C SER A 6 6.23 35.44 -19.25
N GLN A 7 6.14 34.25 -19.80
CA GLN A 7 5.88 33.04 -19.01
C GLN A 7 7.07 32.67 -18.09
N ALA A 8 8.30 32.86 -18.56
CA ALA A 8 9.51 32.63 -17.77
C ALA A 8 9.62 33.62 -16.61
N GLU A 9 9.37 34.91 -16.89
CA GLU A 9 9.37 35.97 -15.87
C GLU A 9 8.30 35.74 -14.80
N LEU A 10 7.09 35.35 -15.19
CA LEU A 10 6.00 35.03 -14.25
C LEU A 10 6.34 33.82 -13.35
N LYS A 11 6.98 32.79 -13.91
CA LYS A 11 7.43 31.64 -13.13
C LYS A 11 8.50 32.02 -12.12
N LEU A 12 9.47 32.82 -12.53
CA LEU A 12 10.51 33.31 -11.64
C LEU A 12 9.92 34.19 -10.53
N ALA A 13 9.02 35.12 -10.88
CA ALA A 13 8.34 35.97 -9.91
C ALA A 13 7.52 35.15 -8.90
N ALA A 14 6.85 34.08 -9.36
CA ALA A 14 6.10 33.19 -8.48
C ALA A 14 7.03 32.46 -7.47
N ASP A 15 8.19 31.98 -7.91
CA ASP A 15 9.17 31.33 -7.02
C ASP A 15 9.79 32.33 -6.02
N VAL A 16 10.09 33.55 -6.44
CA VAL A 16 10.57 34.63 -5.54
C VAL A 16 9.53 35.01 -4.50
N VAL A 17 8.27 35.14 -4.90
CA VAL A 17 7.17 35.43 -3.95
C VAL A 17 6.97 34.28 -2.97
N SER A 18 6.99 33.06 -3.44
CA SER A 18 6.91 31.86 -2.59
C SER A 18 8.03 31.82 -1.53
N THR A 19 9.25 32.20 -1.91
CA THR A 19 10.38 32.30 -0.98
C THR A 19 10.18 33.38 0.09
N LYS A 20 9.63 34.55 -0.31
CA LYS A 20 9.31 35.63 0.64
C LYS A 20 8.20 35.22 1.62
N ILE A 21 7.18 34.51 1.14
CA ILE A 21 6.12 33.99 1.99
C ILE A 21 6.70 33.01 3.02
N ALA A 22 7.52 32.05 2.57
CA ALA A 22 8.13 31.08 3.47
C ALA A 22 9.00 31.74 4.57
N ARG A 23 9.70 32.83 4.23
CA ARG A 23 10.45 33.61 5.23
C ARG A 23 9.53 34.33 6.22
N ALA A 24 8.47 34.99 5.75
CA ALA A 24 7.52 35.69 6.62
C ALA A 24 6.79 34.68 7.55
N GLU A 25 6.41 33.51 7.05
CA GLU A 25 5.83 32.43 7.88
C GLU A 25 6.81 31.92 8.95
N ALA A 26 8.11 31.93 8.66
CA ALA A 26 9.13 31.55 9.63
C ALA A 26 9.33 32.65 10.68
N GLU A 27 9.34 33.90 10.27
CA GLU A 27 9.45 35.05 11.17
C GLU A 27 8.26 35.14 12.13
N ASP A 28 7.06 34.80 11.69
CA ASP A 28 5.84 34.77 12.52
C ASP A 28 5.88 33.70 13.63
N LYS A 29 6.73 32.69 13.49
CA LYS A 29 6.95 31.62 14.49
C LYS A 29 8.04 31.96 15.53
N LEU A 30 8.71 33.07 15.39
CA LEU A 30 9.75 33.51 16.33
C LEU A 30 9.13 34.22 17.54
N TYR A 31 9.55 33.83 18.72
CA TYR A 31 9.18 34.51 19.95
C TYR A 31 10.26 35.54 20.31
N GLY A 32 9.92 36.82 20.24
CA GLY A 32 10.86 37.92 20.52
C GLY A 32 10.56 38.66 21.82
N MET A 33 11.57 38.83 22.68
CA MET A 33 11.55 39.77 23.80
C MET A 33 12.62 40.85 23.57
N LYS A 34 12.21 42.03 23.17
CA LYS A 34 13.05 43.24 22.97
C LYS A 34 14.38 43.01 22.22
N SER A 35 15.34 42.29 22.79
CA SER A 35 16.67 42.06 22.22
C SER A 35 17.03 40.56 22.11
N ILE A 36 16.14 39.66 22.49
CA ILE A 36 16.36 38.19 22.44
C ILE A 36 15.26 37.57 21.59
N VAL A 37 15.65 36.69 20.68
CA VAL A 37 14.75 35.90 19.85
C VAL A 37 14.86 34.47 20.24
N PHE A 38 13.72 33.82 20.50
CA PHE A 38 13.64 32.38 20.76
C PHE A 38 13.03 31.69 19.56
N MET A 39 13.62 30.57 19.19
CA MET A 39 13.13 29.69 18.13
C MET A 39 13.08 28.26 18.67
N GLN A 40 11.93 27.63 18.54
CA GLN A 40 11.75 26.21 18.84
C GLN A 40 11.32 25.48 17.58
N GLY A 41 11.88 24.31 17.36
CA GLY A 41 11.54 23.53 16.16
C GLY A 41 11.96 22.08 16.29
N TRP A 42 11.42 21.26 15.42
CA TRP A 42 11.71 19.83 15.32
C TRP A 42 12.73 19.57 14.21
N MET A 43 13.69 18.70 14.50
CA MET A 43 14.68 18.27 13.54
C MET A 43 14.89 16.73 13.58
N PRO A 44 15.27 16.10 12.47
CA PRO A 44 15.70 14.71 12.51
C PRO A 44 17.01 14.56 13.32
N ALA A 45 17.05 13.64 14.27
CA ALA A 45 18.24 13.40 15.11
C ALA A 45 19.54 13.16 14.31
N GLU A 46 19.43 12.56 13.11
CA GLU A 46 20.57 12.36 12.20
C GLU A 46 21.21 13.67 11.72
N LYS A 47 20.50 14.78 11.77
CA LYS A 47 20.94 16.10 11.33
C LYS A 47 21.46 16.99 12.46
N GLU A 48 21.44 16.51 13.70
CA GLU A 48 21.94 17.24 14.87
C GLU A 48 23.39 17.72 14.70
N PRO A 49 24.37 16.88 14.28
CA PRO A 49 25.75 17.33 14.15
C PRO A 49 25.91 18.41 13.05
N GLU A 50 25.16 18.33 11.96
CA GLU A 50 25.21 19.36 10.88
C GLU A 50 24.65 20.68 11.40
N LEU A 51 23.61 20.64 12.25
CA LEU A 51 23.01 21.85 12.82
C LEU A 51 23.89 22.47 13.91
N ALA A 52 24.55 21.65 14.74
CA ALA A 52 25.54 22.09 15.71
C ALA A 52 26.67 22.90 15.06
N ASP A 53 27.25 22.39 13.98
CA ASP A 53 28.29 23.07 13.20
C ASP A 53 27.83 24.42 12.61
N ILE A 54 26.53 24.58 12.38
CA ILE A 54 25.95 25.85 11.91
C ILE A 54 25.79 26.80 13.09
N PHE A 55 25.21 26.35 14.20
CA PHE A 55 24.98 27.20 15.38
C PHE A 55 26.27 27.69 16.02
N ASP A 56 27.32 26.88 16.01
CA ASP A 56 28.64 27.30 16.54
C ASP A 56 29.27 28.46 15.72
N LYS A 57 28.77 28.72 14.51
CA LYS A 57 29.20 29.88 13.69
C LYS A 57 28.45 31.19 14.07
N TYR A 58 27.37 31.08 14.81
CA TYR A 58 26.56 32.23 15.22
C TYR A 58 26.62 32.36 16.76
N GLU A 59 26.57 33.57 17.26
CA GLU A 59 26.51 33.88 18.70
C GLU A 59 25.13 33.56 19.27
N CYS A 60 24.76 32.25 19.34
CA CYS A 60 23.48 31.80 19.86
C CYS A 60 23.70 30.64 20.89
N ALA A 61 22.86 30.62 21.89
CA ALA A 61 22.77 29.47 22.80
C ALA A 61 21.69 28.52 22.26
N TRP A 62 21.99 27.23 22.21
CA TRP A 62 21.07 26.21 21.72
C TRP A 62 21.13 24.96 22.62
N GLU A 63 20.05 24.24 22.67
CA GLU A 63 19.88 22.99 23.41
C GLU A 63 19.01 22.05 22.62
N THR A 64 19.30 20.75 22.66
CA THR A 64 18.52 19.69 22.04
C THR A 64 18.02 18.73 23.07
N GLU A 65 16.74 18.37 23.01
CA GLU A 65 16.10 17.40 23.89
C GLU A 65 15.27 16.43 23.05
N ASP A 66 15.17 15.18 23.54
CA ASP A 66 14.23 14.22 22.98
C ASP A 66 12.80 14.59 23.40
N PRO A 67 11.78 14.40 22.53
CA PRO A 67 10.40 14.77 22.84
C PRO A 67 9.84 13.96 24.00
N ASP A 68 9.15 14.64 24.91
CA ASP A 68 8.41 13.97 25.99
C ASP A 68 7.20 13.17 25.42
N PRO A 69 6.80 12.07 26.08
CA PRO A 69 5.63 11.29 25.65
C PRO A 69 4.33 12.09 25.53
N SER A 70 4.21 13.23 26.24
CA SER A 70 3.07 14.15 26.15
C SER A 70 3.06 14.96 24.85
N GLU A 71 4.22 15.15 24.22
CA GLU A 71 4.41 15.92 22.99
C GLU A 71 4.31 15.07 21.72
N TYR A 72 4.32 13.74 21.81
CA TYR A 72 4.27 12.84 20.65
C TYR A 72 3.20 13.17 19.59
N PRO A 73 1.99 13.67 19.95
CA PRO A 73 1.00 14.07 18.97
C PRO A 73 1.42 15.28 18.12
N ASP A 74 2.32 16.11 18.62
CA ASP A 74 2.78 17.32 17.95
C ASP A 74 4.11 17.13 17.20
N VAL A 75 4.85 16.06 17.48
CA VAL A 75 6.13 15.74 16.84
C VAL A 75 5.90 15.37 15.36
N PRO A 76 6.54 16.07 14.41
CA PRO A 76 6.40 15.74 13.00
C PRO A 76 7.18 14.47 12.65
N VAL A 77 6.56 13.65 11.81
CA VAL A 77 7.10 12.34 11.37
C VAL A 77 7.67 12.45 9.97
N LYS A 78 8.88 11.94 9.79
CA LYS A 78 9.53 11.76 8.48
C LYS A 78 9.78 10.28 8.24
N LEU A 79 9.16 9.74 7.19
CA LEU A 79 9.40 8.36 6.78
C LEU A 79 10.77 8.24 6.08
N LYS A 80 11.56 7.24 6.50
CA LYS A 80 12.85 6.90 5.89
C LYS A 80 12.76 5.56 5.20
N ASN A 81 12.52 5.58 3.91
CA ASN A 81 12.24 4.41 3.11
C ASN A 81 13.31 4.13 2.05
N ASN A 82 13.49 2.84 1.71
CA ASN A 82 14.37 2.37 0.66
C ASN A 82 13.75 2.60 -0.73
N LYS A 83 14.52 2.48 -1.80
CA LYS A 83 14.04 2.65 -3.20
C LYS A 83 12.83 1.79 -3.56
N LEU A 84 12.67 0.62 -2.96
CA LEU A 84 11.52 -0.26 -3.15
C LEU A 84 10.27 0.28 -2.42
N THR A 85 10.45 0.66 -1.16
CA THR A 85 9.36 1.07 -0.26
C THR A 85 8.99 2.53 -0.44
N ASN A 86 9.89 3.35 -1.01
CA ASN A 86 9.65 4.76 -1.27
C ASN A 86 8.43 5.00 -2.18
N GLY A 87 8.18 4.10 -3.16
CA GLY A 87 6.97 4.16 -4.00
C GLY A 87 5.66 4.14 -3.20
N LEU A 88 5.66 3.53 -2.02
CA LEU A 88 4.50 3.38 -1.16
C LEU A 88 4.32 4.53 -0.15
N ASN A 89 5.29 5.43 -0.02
CA ASN A 89 5.14 6.63 0.81
C ASN A 89 3.90 7.43 0.39
N MET A 90 3.65 7.55 -0.92
CA MET A 90 2.46 8.21 -1.44
C MET A 90 1.17 7.55 -0.93
N VAL A 91 1.14 6.23 -0.80
CA VAL A 91 -0.01 5.47 -0.28
C VAL A 91 -0.23 5.77 1.19
N THR A 92 0.85 5.73 1.99
CA THR A 92 0.78 6.03 3.43
C THR A 92 0.43 7.49 3.69
N GLU A 93 1.00 8.44 2.95
CA GLU A 93 0.68 9.86 3.05
C GLU A 93 -0.78 10.17 2.65
N MET A 94 -1.33 9.43 1.68
CA MET A 94 -2.74 9.57 1.26
C MET A 94 -3.71 9.06 2.32
N TYR A 95 -3.36 8.03 3.06
CA TYR A 95 -4.20 7.47 4.11
C TYR A 95 -4.09 8.32 5.38
N SER A 96 -2.96 8.32 6.03
CA SER A 96 -2.55 9.13 7.18
C SER A 96 -1.10 8.75 7.50
N LEU A 97 -0.31 9.68 8.05
CA LEU A 97 1.00 9.34 8.57
C LEU A 97 0.89 8.60 9.91
N PRO A 98 1.82 7.66 10.20
CA PRO A 98 1.84 6.98 11.49
C PRO A 98 2.11 7.98 12.63
N ALA A 99 1.54 7.72 13.80
CA ALA A 99 1.90 8.43 15.01
C ALA A 99 3.40 8.30 15.29
N TYR A 100 4.01 9.25 15.99
CA TYR A 100 5.45 9.24 16.30
C TYR A 100 5.91 7.96 17.03
N ASP A 101 5.08 7.44 17.92
CA ASP A 101 5.31 6.16 18.63
C ASP A 101 4.87 4.92 17.81
N GLY A 102 4.42 5.11 16.59
CA GLY A 102 3.94 4.07 15.68
C GLY A 102 5.07 3.37 14.92
N VAL A 103 4.69 2.42 14.07
CA VAL A 103 5.61 1.69 13.19
C VAL A 103 5.36 2.13 11.74
N ASP A 104 6.43 2.32 10.97
CA ASP A 104 6.33 2.54 9.52
C ASP A 104 5.76 1.28 8.85
N PRO A 105 4.58 1.36 8.22
CA PRO A 105 3.96 0.20 7.58
C PRO A 105 4.63 -0.15 6.24
N ASN A 106 5.31 0.80 5.58
CA ASN A 106 5.79 0.67 4.21
C ASN A 106 6.69 -0.54 3.95
N PRO A 107 7.70 -0.85 4.80
CA PRO A 107 8.57 -2.00 4.55
C PRO A 107 7.84 -3.35 4.57
N LEU A 108 6.80 -3.45 5.39
CA LEU A 108 6.02 -4.68 5.56
C LEU A 108 4.85 -4.76 4.60
N MET A 109 4.29 -3.62 4.20
CA MET A 109 3.23 -3.51 3.20
C MET A 109 3.74 -3.75 1.78
N ALA A 110 4.96 -3.30 1.46
CA ALA A 110 5.51 -3.32 0.10
C ALA A 110 5.45 -4.68 -0.60
N PRO A 111 5.91 -5.79 0.00
CA PRO A 111 5.88 -7.09 -0.68
C PRO A 111 4.47 -7.55 -0.98
N PHE A 112 3.51 -7.31 -0.08
CA PHE A 112 2.12 -7.69 -0.27
C PHE A 112 1.42 -6.82 -1.30
N PHE A 113 1.63 -5.50 -1.26
CA PHE A 113 1.08 -4.59 -2.25
C PHE A 113 1.53 -4.95 -3.66
N ILE A 114 2.83 -5.13 -3.86
CA ILE A 114 3.39 -5.48 -5.16
C ILE A 114 2.87 -6.85 -5.64
N LEU A 115 2.77 -7.82 -4.73
CA LEU A 115 2.26 -9.17 -5.03
C LEU A 115 0.79 -9.15 -5.42
N PHE A 116 -0.07 -8.50 -4.62
CA PHE A 116 -1.51 -8.43 -4.87
C PHE A 116 -1.84 -7.66 -6.13
N TYR A 117 -1.15 -6.55 -6.37
CA TYR A 117 -1.28 -5.79 -7.60
C TYR A 117 -0.97 -6.66 -8.83
N GLY A 118 0.14 -7.40 -8.80
CA GLY A 118 0.53 -8.31 -9.86
C GLY A 118 -0.47 -9.45 -10.08
N LEU A 119 -1.00 -10.03 -8.99
CA LEU A 119 -2.02 -11.08 -9.06
C LEU A 119 -3.34 -10.57 -9.66
N MET A 120 -3.80 -9.38 -9.25
CA MET A 120 -5.06 -8.81 -9.74
C MET A 120 -5.01 -8.54 -11.25
N MET A 121 -3.86 -8.10 -11.77
CA MET A 121 -3.72 -7.74 -13.18
C MET A 121 -3.24 -8.89 -14.06
N ALA A 122 -2.39 -9.77 -13.56
CA ALA A 122 -1.89 -11.05 -14.06
C ALA A 122 -1.80 -11.22 -15.60
N ASP A 123 -1.20 -10.25 -16.30
CA ASP A 123 -1.01 -10.27 -17.76
C ASP A 123 0.36 -9.72 -18.14
N MET A 124 1.14 -10.53 -18.91
CA MET A 124 2.50 -10.16 -19.33
C MET A 124 2.53 -8.90 -20.21
N GLY A 125 1.56 -8.78 -21.12
CA GLY A 125 1.50 -7.65 -22.05
C GLY A 125 1.27 -6.34 -21.32
N TYR A 126 0.33 -6.32 -20.37
CA TYR A 126 0.07 -5.14 -19.53
C TYR A 126 1.25 -4.83 -18.61
N GLY A 127 1.91 -5.85 -18.05
CA GLY A 127 3.13 -5.67 -17.28
C GLY A 127 4.25 -4.99 -18.07
N LEU A 128 4.49 -5.40 -19.33
CA LEU A 128 5.47 -4.77 -20.21
C LEU A 128 5.12 -3.31 -20.53
N VAL A 129 3.84 -3.01 -20.80
CA VAL A 129 3.38 -1.64 -21.06
C VAL A 129 3.64 -0.75 -19.84
N MET A 130 3.34 -1.23 -18.63
CA MET A 130 3.60 -0.50 -17.39
C MET A 130 5.09 -0.24 -17.16
N ILE A 131 5.94 -1.24 -17.33
CA ILE A 131 7.38 -1.11 -17.21
C ILE A 131 7.91 -0.09 -18.21
N ALA A 132 7.50 -0.20 -19.48
CA ALA A 132 7.93 0.72 -20.53
C ALA A 132 7.48 2.17 -20.22
N ALA A 133 6.22 2.36 -19.82
CA ALA A 133 5.67 3.67 -19.45
C ALA A 133 6.43 4.30 -18.27
N ALA A 134 6.70 3.52 -17.21
CA ALA A 134 7.44 3.98 -16.05
C ALA A 134 8.89 4.37 -16.40
N LEU A 135 9.59 3.55 -17.18
CA LEU A 135 10.97 3.83 -17.59
C LEU A 135 11.07 5.06 -18.51
N VAL A 136 10.13 5.20 -19.44
CA VAL A 136 10.06 6.38 -20.33
C VAL A 136 9.76 7.64 -19.52
N ALA A 137 8.82 7.59 -18.59
CA ALA A 137 8.48 8.70 -17.71
C ALA A 137 9.70 9.12 -16.88
N MET A 138 10.38 8.19 -16.23
CA MET A 138 11.56 8.47 -15.40
C MET A 138 12.73 9.05 -16.21
N LYS A 139 13.00 8.55 -17.44
CA LYS A 139 14.11 9.00 -18.26
C LYS A 139 13.84 10.32 -18.98
N LYS A 140 12.65 10.52 -19.56
CA LYS A 140 12.32 11.71 -20.39
C LYS A 140 11.77 12.86 -19.57
N ILE A 141 10.87 12.61 -18.63
CA ILE A 141 10.16 13.65 -17.89
C ILE A 141 10.97 14.08 -16.67
N LYS A 142 11.86 13.21 -16.14
CA LYS A 142 12.62 13.43 -14.90
C LYS A 142 11.71 13.98 -13.80
N PRO A 143 10.70 13.21 -13.38
CA PRO A 143 9.65 13.67 -12.49
C PRO A 143 10.24 14.08 -11.13
N ARG A 144 9.66 15.11 -10.52
CA ARG A 144 10.01 15.54 -9.16
C ARG A 144 9.35 14.61 -8.12
N GLU A 145 9.83 14.67 -6.89
CA GLU A 145 9.56 13.79 -5.75
C GLU A 145 8.27 12.93 -5.84
N GLY A 146 7.07 13.51 -5.77
CA GLY A 146 5.81 12.73 -5.75
C GLY A 146 5.50 11.97 -7.05
N THR A 147 5.82 12.54 -8.22
CA THR A 147 5.62 11.86 -9.50
C THR A 147 6.67 10.76 -9.71
N LEU A 148 7.87 10.93 -9.16
CA LEU A 148 8.90 9.90 -9.18
C LEU A 148 8.46 8.68 -8.36
N THR A 149 7.90 8.92 -7.19
CA THR A 149 7.34 7.89 -6.29
C THR A 149 6.27 7.07 -7.00
N PHE A 150 5.35 7.74 -7.70
CA PHE A 150 4.33 7.07 -8.50
C PHE A 150 4.92 6.24 -9.65
N CYS A 151 5.93 6.76 -10.37
CA CYS A 151 6.61 6.01 -11.43
C CYS A 151 7.34 4.77 -10.88
N GLN A 152 7.91 4.84 -9.68
CA GLN A 152 8.52 3.70 -9.00
C GLN A 152 7.48 2.64 -8.64
N LEU A 153 6.33 3.06 -8.12
CA LEU A 153 5.23 2.15 -7.81
C LEU A 153 4.73 1.45 -9.08
N LEU A 154 4.54 2.20 -10.17
CA LEU A 154 4.15 1.66 -11.47
C LEU A 154 5.17 0.67 -12.03
N LEU A 155 6.47 0.93 -11.83
CA LEU A 155 7.53 0.03 -12.25
C LEU A 155 7.48 -1.30 -11.49
N TRP A 156 7.41 -1.26 -10.16
CA TRP A 156 7.36 -2.47 -9.34
C TRP A 156 6.06 -3.26 -9.55
N GLY A 157 4.93 -2.57 -9.65
CA GLY A 157 3.65 -3.16 -10.03
C GLY A 157 3.72 -3.83 -11.40
N GLY A 158 4.33 -3.17 -12.39
CA GLY A 158 4.53 -3.72 -13.74
C GLY A 158 5.40 -4.96 -13.76
N ILE A 159 6.50 -4.99 -12.99
CA ILE A 159 7.36 -6.17 -12.86
C ILE A 159 6.59 -7.34 -12.24
N SER A 160 5.84 -7.09 -11.18
CA SER A 160 5.01 -8.12 -10.54
C SER A 160 3.93 -8.64 -11.49
N THR A 161 3.24 -7.74 -12.19
CA THR A 161 2.23 -8.10 -13.21
C THR A 161 2.81 -8.95 -14.32
N PHE A 162 4.02 -8.63 -14.78
CA PHE A 162 4.71 -9.43 -15.79
C PHE A 162 5.03 -10.85 -15.28
N ILE A 163 5.54 -10.97 -14.06
CA ILE A 163 5.87 -12.26 -13.44
C ILE A 163 4.60 -13.09 -13.24
N MET A 164 3.54 -12.49 -12.69
CA MET A 164 2.27 -13.18 -12.48
C MET A 164 1.59 -13.54 -13.81
N GLY A 165 1.66 -12.68 -14.82
CA GLY A 165 1.22 -12.96 -16.17
C GLY A 165 1.98 -14.13 -16.81
N ALA A 166 3.28 -14.27 -16.54
CA ALA A 166 4.05 -15.43 -16.99
C ALA A 166 3.61 -16.75 -16.31
N LEU A 167 3.19 -16.67 -15.05
CA LEU A 167 2.66 -17.83 -14.33
C LEU A 167 1.26 -18.25 -14.81
N THR A 168 0.44 -17.29 -15.22
CA THR A 168 -0.92 -17.52 -15.74
C THR A 168 -0.95 -17.78 -17.25
N GLY A 169 0.15 -17.50 -17.96
CA GLY A 169 0.25 -17.67 -19.42
C GLY A 169 -0.51 -16.61 -20.23
N GLY A 170 -0.96 -15.52 -19.61
CA GLY A 170 -1.69 -14.42 -20.28
C GLY A 170 -0.74 -13.43 -20.97
N PHE A 171 -0.93 -13.21 -22.27
CA PHE A 171 -0.27 -12.15 -23.02
C PHE A 171 -1.30 -11.37 -23.79
N PHE A 172 -1.75 -10.23 -23.29
CA PHE A 172 -2.96 -9.54 -23.70
C PHE A 172 -4.15 -10.51 -23.79
N GLY A 173 -4.39 -11.24 -22.69
CA GLY A 173 -5.30 -12.39 -22.67
C GLY A 173 -4.77 -13.54 -23.54
N ASP A 174 -5.58 -13.94 -24.53
CA ASP A 174 -5.30 -14.98 -25.54
C ASP A 174 -4.94 -14.43 -26.93
N ALA A 175 -4.45 -13.19 -27.01
CA ALA A 175 -4.21 -12.50 -28.30
C ALA A 175 -3.33 -13.30 -29.27
N LEU A 176 -2.27 -13.96 -28.75
CA LEU A 176 -1.36 -14.75 -29.58
C LEU A 176 -2.08 -15.92 -30.24
N VAL A 177 -2.97 -16.60 -29.52
CA VAL A 177 -3.76 -17.72 -30.03
C VAL A 177 -4.71 -17.26 -31.12
N GLN A 178 -5.41 -16.16 -30.93
CA GLN A 178 -6.33 -15.58 -31.90
C GLN A 178 -5.62 -15.11 -33.16
N ILE A 179 -4.45 -14.46 -33.03
CA ILE A 179 -3.62 -14.06 -34.20
C ILE A 179 -3.16 -15.31 -34.97
N GLY A 180 -2.73 -16.38 -34.26
CA GLY A 180 -2.37 -17.64 -34.86
C GLY A 180 -3.51 -18.26 -35.69
N GLY A 181 -4.74 -18.21 -35.16
CA GLY A 181 -5.95 -18.66 -35.86
C GLY A 181 -6.22 -17.87 -37.14
N ILE A 182 -6.11 -16.53 -37.12
CA ILE A 182 -6.29 -15.66 -38.30
C ILE A 182 -5.21 -15.94 -39.38
N LEU A 183 -3.97 -16.24 -38.95
CA LEU A 183 -2.85 -16.51 -39.85
C LEU A 183 -2.83 -17.97 -40.36
N GLY A 184 -3.76 -18.84 -39.90
CA GLY A 184 -3.81 -20.25 -40.27
C GLY A 184 -2.64 -21.09 -39.69
N MET A 185 -2.09 -20.70 -38.55
CA MET A 185 -1.04 -21.45 -37.87
C MET A 185 -1.58 -22.75 -37.27
N PRO A 186 -0.73 -23.78 -37.01
CA PRO A 186 -1.15 -25.04 -36.40
C PRO A 186 -1.83 -24.84 -35.06
N GLU A 187 -2.76 -25.74 -34.71
CA GLU A 187 -3.38 -25.75 -33.38
C GLU A 187 -2.34 -25.79 -32.26
N GLY A 188 -2.52 -24.91 -31.25
CA GLY A 188 -1.58 -24.76 -30.14
C GLY A 188 -0.50 -23.70 -30.34
N TRP A 189 -0.42 -23.05 -31.51
CA TRP A 189 0.50 -21.92 -31.69
C TRP A 189 0.05 -20.73 -30.85
N GLY A 190 1.00 -20.12 -30.14
CA GLY A 190 0.73 -18.96 -29.26
C GLY A 190 0.22 -19.35 -27.85
N THR A 191 0.01 -20.63 -27.56
CA THR A 191 -0.26 -21.06 -26.19
C THR A 191 1.01 -20.99 -25.35
N LEU A 192 1.01 -20.16 -24.31
CA LEU A 192 2.12 -20.05 -23.38
C LEU A 192 2.00 -21.10 -22.27
N PRO A 193 3.13 -21.67 -21.79
CA PRO A 193 3.08 -22.55 -20.64
C PRO A 193 2.57 -21.77 -19.43
N CYS A 194 1.54 -22.29 -18.78
CA CYS A 194 0.96 -21.70 -17.58
C CYS A 194 1.06 -22.68 -16.41
N LEU A 195 1.22 -22.16 -15.21
CA LEU A 195 1.18 -22.93 -13.98
C LEU A 195 -0.28 -23.20 -13.57
N PHE A 196 -1.13 -22.22 -13.74
CA PHE A 196 -2.58 -22.30 -13.54
C PHE A 196 -3.29 -21.34 -14.49
N ASN A 197 -4.49 -21.71 -14.93
CA ASN A 197 -5.33 -20.85 -15.75
C ASN A 197 -6.42 -20.23 -14.86
N PRO A 198 -6.47 -18.90 -14.70
CA PRO A 198 -7.46 -18.27 -13.84
C PRO A 198 -8.92 -18.63 -14.18
N LEU A 199 -9.21 -18.89 -15.44
CA LEU A 199 -10.57 -19.20 -15.91
C LEU A 199 -10.98 -20.64 -15.59
N ASP A 200 -10.08 -21.59 -15.77
CA ASP A 200 -10.34 -23.01 -15.54
C ASP A 200 -10.20 -23.36 -14.06
N ASP A 201 -9.24 -22.73 -13.37
CA ASP A 201 -8.85 -23.03 -12.00
C ASP A 201 -9.38 -22.00 -10.99
N ALA A 202 -10.51 -21.34 -11.24
CA ALA A 202 -11.05 -20.23 -10.44
C ALA A 202 -11.16 -20.55 -8.93
N ILE A 203 -11.51 -21.79 -8.56
CA ILE A 203 -11.62 -22.21 -7.16
C ILE A 203 -10.24 -22.24 -6.49
N TYR A 204 -9.20 -22.74 -7.18
CA TYR A 204 -7.83 -22.75 -6.63
C TYR A 204 -7.31 -21.35 -6.46
N VAL A 205 -7.59 -20.44 -7.39
CA VAL A 205 -7.22 -19.03 -7.30
C VAL A 205 -7.95 -18.35 -6.14
N LEU A 206 -9.25 -18.66 -5.92
CA LEU A 206 -10.02 -18.16 -4.78
C LEU A 206 -9.39 -18.60 -3.47
N VAL A 207 -9.17 -19.88 -3.30
CA VAL A 207 -8.56 -20.42 -2.07
C VAL A 207 -7.16 -19.86 -1.86
N GLY A 208 -6.36 -19.78 -2.92
CA GLY A 208 -5.03 -19.16 -2.89
C GLY A 208 -5.05 -17.71 -2.44
N SER A 209 -6.00 -16.90 -2.96
CA SER A 209 -6.15 -15.51 -2.57
C SER A 209 -6.56 -15.36 -1.10
N MET A 210 -7.45 -16.24 -0.60
CA MET A 210 -7.85 -16.25 0.82
C MET A 210 -6.68 -16.65 1.74
N VAL A 211 -5.87 -17.64 1.34
CA VAL A 211 -4.68 -18.05 2.09
C VAL A 211 -3.63 -16.93 2.13
N LEU A 212 -3.39 -16.25 1.01
CA LEU A 212 -2.50 -15.07 0.97
C LEU A 212 -3.03 -13.94 1.85
N GLY A 213 -4.35 -13.72 1.85
CA GLY A 213 -5.00 -12.77 2.74
C GLY A 213 -4.82 -13.13 4.20
N LEU A 214 -4.95 -14.40 4.54
CA LEU A 214 -4.71 -14.89 5.89
C LEU A 214 -3.26 -14.64 6.35
N ILE A 215 -2.28 -14.89 5.49
CA ILE A 215 -0.87 -14.61 5.77
C ILE A 215 -0.67 -13.10 6.00
N HIS A 216 -1.28 -12.27 5.16
CA HIS A 216 -1.20 -10.81 5.28
C HIS A 216 -1.80 -10.30 6.59
N LEU A 217 -3.01 -10.74 6.96
CA LEU A 217 -3.65 -10.38 8.22
C LEU A 217 -2.83 -10.85 9.43
N ASN A 218 -2.29 -12.07 9.39
CA ASN A 218 -1.42 -12.57 10.45
C ASN A 218 -0.15 -11.72 10.61
N THR A 219 0.43 -11.25 9.51
CA THR A 219 1.58 -10.34 9.57
C THR A 219 1.22 -9.06 10.33
N GLY A 220 0.04 -8.48 10.08
CA GLY A 220 -0.46 -7.32 10.82
C GLY A 220 -0.63 -7.60 12.32
N MET A 221 -1.18 -8.75 12.67
CA MET A 221 -1.35 -9.16 14.07
C MET A 221 0.01 -9.36 14.77
N VAL A 222 1.00 -9.97 14.12
CA VAL A 222 2.35 -10.11 14.66
C VAL A 222 2.96 -8.74 15.00
N ILE A 223 2.78 -7.76 14.11
CA ILE A 223 3.25 -6.39 14.34
C ILE A 223 2.57 -5.80 15.59
N ASN A 224 1.26 -5.97 15.71
CA ASN A 224 0.51 -5.49 16.87
C ASN A 224 1.00 -6.13 18.19
N VAL A 225 1.22 -7.44 18.19
CA VAL A 225 1.79 -8.16 19.34
C VAL A 225 3.15 -7.58 19.73
N VAL A 226 4.04 -7.39 18.75
CA VAL A 226 5.38 -6.82 19.01
C VAL A 226 5.28 -5.41 19.60
N GLN A 227 4.38 -4.57 19.09
CA GLN A 227 4.14 -3.22 19.62
C GLN A 227 3.61 -3.27 21.06
N ARG A 228 2.62 -4.12 21.36
CA ARG A 228 2.04 -4.27 22.71
C ARG A 228 3.06 -4.78 23.71
N VAL A 229 3.87 -5.76 23.32
CA VAL A 229 4.96 -6.29 24.18
C VAL A 229 5.99 -5.20 24.47
N LYS A 230 6.38 -4.40 23.49
CA LYS A 230 7.30 -3.26 23.70
C LYS A 230 6.73 -2.20 24.65
N ARG A 231 5.42 -2.01 24.67
CA ARG A 231 4.72 -1.10 25.61
C ARG A 231 4.44 -1.71 26.97
N GLY A 232 4.81 -2.99 27.19
CA GLY A 232 4.59 -3.70 28.46
C GLY A 232 3.21 -4.30 28.63
N ASP A 233 2.30 -4.21 27.64
CA ASP A 233 0.97 -4.82 27.67
C ASP A 233 0.99 -6.27 27.16
N ILE A 234 1.71 -7.13 27.86
CA ILE A 234 1.82 -8.57 27.54
C ILE A 234 0.46 -9.27 27.68
N ALA A 235 -0.33 -8.84 28.68
CA ALA A 235 -1.61 -9.46 28.94
C ALA A 235 -2.62 -9.16 27.80
N GLY A 236 -2.65 -7.93 27.25
CA GLY A 236 -3.43 -7.60 26.08
C GLY A 236 -3.01 -8.40 24.85
N ALA A 237 -1.71 -8.53 24.62
CA ALA A 237 -1.16 -9.32 23.51
C ALA A 237 -1.62 -10.79 23.56
N ILE A 238 -1.65 -11.42 24.72
CA ILE A 238 -2.06 -12.84 24.85
C ILE A 238 -3.57 -13.00 24.74
N TRP A 239 -4.36 -12.17 25.42
CA TRP A 239 -5.81 -12.36 25.51
C TRP A 239 -6.58 -11.82 24.29
N GLU A 240 -6.06 -10.85 23.57
CA GLU A 240 -6.70 -10.32 22.36
C GLU A 240 -6.16 -11.01 21.10
N GLU A 241 -4.86 -10.91 20.83
CA GLU A 241 -4.25 -11.46 19.61
C GLU A 241 -3.98 -12.97 19.71
N GLY A 242 -3.45 -13.43 20.84
CA GLY A 242 -3.18 -14.85 21.08
C GLY A 242 -4.45 -15.70 21.05
N ALA A 243 -5.55 -15.18 21.61
CA ALA A 243 -6.85 -15.82 21.56
C ALA A 243 -7.36 -16.03 20.12
N LEU A 244 -7.12 -15.05 19.23
CA LEU A 244 -7.50 -15.16 17.82
C LEU A 244 -6.67 -16.24 17.11
N TRP A 245 -5.37 -16.31 17.36
CA TRP A 245 -4.53 -17.37 16.77
C TRP A 245 -4.93 -18.76 17.22
N VAL A 246 -5.21 -18.94 18.53
CA VAL A 246 -5.70 -20.23 19.03
C VAL A 246 -7.05 -20.61 18.39
N THR A 247 -7.94 -19.62 18.20
CA THR A 247 -9.23 -19.84 17.54
C THR A 247 -9.02 -20.25 16.08
N MET A 248 -8.12 -19.59 15.35
CA MET A 248 -7.81 -19.93 13.96
C MET A 248 -7.24 -21.35 13.82
N VAL A 249 -6.26 -21.69 14.63
CA VAL A 249 -5.69 -23.05 14.68
C VAL A 249 -6.81 -24.04 15.03
N GLY A 250 -7.69 -23.70 15.95
CA GLY A 250 -8.84 -24.50 16.33
C GLY A 250 -9.81 -24.75 15.16
N ILE A 251 -10.08 -23.73 14.33
CA ILE A 251 -10.91 -23.87 13.12
C ILE A 251 -10.25 -24.81 12.10
N VAL A 252 -8.95 -24.63 11.84
CA VAL A 252 -8.20 -25.50 10.91
C VAL A 252 -8.21 -26.95 11.38
N LEU A 253 -7.93 -27.19 12.66
CA LEU A 253 -7.96 -28.53 13.23
C LEU A 253 -9.37 -29.15 13.20
N PHE A 254 -10.39 -28.36 13.41
CA PHE A 254 -11.80 -28.80 13.31
C PHE A 254 -12.13 -29.27 11.88
N VAL A 255 -11.76 -28.47 10.87
CA VAL A 255 -11.97 -28.82 9.44
C VAL A 255 -11.20 -30.10 9.06
N LEU A 256 -9.97 -30.23 9.55
CA LEU A 256 -9.16 -31.43 9.34
C LEU A 256 -9.60 -32.64 10.18
N LYS A 257 -10.60 -32.46 11.06
CA LYS A 257 -11.09 -33.47 12.01
C LYS A 257 -9.98 -34.02 12.95
N ILE A 258 -8.94 -33.24 13.22
CA ILE A 258 -7.82 -33.57 14.10
C ILE A 258 -8.05 -32.95 15.47
N GLY A 259 -7.73 -33.66 16.55
CA GLY A 259 -7.78 -33.12 17.92
C GLY A 259 -9.18 -33.02 18.52
N ASN A 260 -10.16 -33.73 17.97
CA ASN A 260 -11.49 -33.84 18.56
C ASN A 260 -11.48 -34.89 19.70
N VAL A 261 -11.77 -34.44 20.92
CA VAL A 261 -11.94 -35.34 22.08
C VAL A 261 -13.45 -35.51 22.34
N ALA A 262 -13.95 -36.71 22.26
CA ALA A 262 -15.39 -37.03 22.38
C ALA A 262 -16.29 -36.25 21.39
N GLY A 263 -15.79 -35.92 20.21
CA GLY A 263 -16.56 -35.16 19.20
C GLY A 263 -16.54 -33.64 19.39
N VAL A 264 -15.86 -33.13 20.42
CA VAL A 264 -15.74 -31.70 20.71
C VAL A 264 -14.38 -31.19 20.23
N PRO A 265 -14.31 -30.11 19.42
CA PRO A 265 -13.07 -29.49 19.01
C PRO A 265 -12.45 -28.68 20.15
N VAL A 266 -11.64 -29.32 20.99
CA VAL A 266 -11.14 -28.74 22.25
C VAL A 266 -10.37 -27.44 22.01
N VAL A 267 -9.51 -27.39 21.01
CA VAL A 267 -8.69 -26.19 20.70
C VAL A 267 -9.57 -25.00 20.29
N LEU A 268 -10.62 -25.25 19.51
CA LEU A 268 -11.57 -24.22 19.09
C LEU A 268 -12.36 -23.67 20.30
N VAL A 269 -12.80 -24.57 21.19
CA VAL A 269 -13.51 -24.16 22.42
C VAL A 269 -12.59 -23.33 23.32
N ILE A 270 -11.34 -23.73 23.50
CA ILE A 270 -10.33 -22.94 24.26
C ILE A 270 -10.16 -21.55 23.62
N GLY A 271 -9.97 -21.47 22.30
CA GLY A 271 -9.85 -20.21 21.57
C GLY A 271 -11.07 -19.30 21.78
N CYS A 272 -12.27 -19.83 21.61
CA CYS A 272 -13.50 -19.08 21.87
C CYS A 272 -13.61 -18.57 23.32
N VAL A 273 -13.25 -19.39 24.28
CA VAL A 273 -13.25 -18.99 25.70
C VAL A 273 -12.23 -17.88 25.93
N MET A 274 -11.03 -17.97 25.35
CA MET A 274 -10.00 -16.93 25.47
C MET A 274 -10.49 -15.60 24.85
N VAL A 275 -11.11 -15.61 23.66
CA VAL A 275 -11.70 -14.42 23.01
C VAL A 275 -12.75 -13.77 23.93
N LEU A 276 -13.62 -14.57 24.55
CA LEU A 276 -14.64 -14.08 25.46
C LEU A 276 -14.03 -13.44 26.72
N PHE A 277 -12.99 -14.04 27.29
CA PHE A 277 -12.27 -13.48 28.43
C PHE A 277 -11.54 -12.17 28.08
N GLY A 278 -10.89 -12.12 26.91
CA GLY A 278 -10.20 -10.92 26.42
C GLY A 278 -11.17 -9.74 26.26
N GLY A 279 -12.29 -9.96 25.56
CA GLY A 279 -13.30 -8.91 25.30
C GLY A 279 -14.06 -8.44 26.54
N THR A 280 -14.12 -9.24 27.60
CA THR A 280 -14.85 -8.89 28.83
C THR A 280 -13.99 -8.25 29.91
N ARG A 281 -12.68 -8.15 29.70
CA ARG A 281 -11.72 -7.64 30.70
C ARG A 281 -12.02 -6.20 31.14
N SER A 282 -12.54 -5.37 30.22
CA SER A 282 -12.87 -3.97 30.47
C SER A 282 -14.31 -3.72 30.95
N ALA A 283 -15.19 -4.72 30.87
CA ALA A 283 -16.61 -4.56 31.17
C ALA A 283 -16.93 -4.85 32.64
N LYS A 284 -17.73 -3.98 33.28
CA LYS A 284 -18.18 -4.12 34.67
C LYS A 284 -19.71 -4.42 34.73
N GLY A 285 -20.11 -5.34 35.65
CA GLY A 285 -21.52 -5.61 35.95
C GLY A 285 -22.29 -6.32 34.84
N PHE A 286 -23.59 -5.97 34.69
CA PHE A 286 -24.53 -6.58 33.73
C PHE A 286 -24.09 -6.37 32.26
N GLY A 287 -23.25 -5.34 31.98
CA GLY A 287 -22.63 -5.10 30.68
C GLY A 287 -21.69 -6.22 30.21
N LYS A 288 -21.25 -7.13 31.10
CA LYS A 288 -20.45 -8.29 30.70
C LYS A 288 -21.18 -9.23 29.75
N LEU A 289 -22.45 -9.47 29.95
CA LEU A 289 -23.24 -10.42 29.14
C LEU A 289 -23.47 -9.90 27.72
N THR A 290 -23.79 -8.61 27.58
CA THR A 290 -23.93 -7.94 26.28
C THR A 290 -22.56 -7.80 25.58
N SER A 291 -21.49 -7.55 26.34
CA SER A 291 -20.12 -7.51 25.82
C SER A 291 -19.66 -8.88 25.28
N ILE A 292 -20.02 -9.99 25.91
CA ILE A 292 -19.71 -11.34 25.44
C ILE A 292 -20.29 -11.59 24.04
N PHE A 293 -21.58 -11.37 23.88
CA PHE A 293 -22.23 -11.55 22.58
C PHE A 293 -21.72 -10.58 21.53
N GLY A 294 -21.53 -9.31 21.90
CA GLY A 294 -20.99 -8.28 21.02
C GLY A 294 -19.56 -8.60 20.55
N THR A 295 -18.68 -9.01 21.46
CA THR A 295 -17.28 -9.36 21.13
C THR A 295 -17.23 -10.60 20.23
N LEU A 296 -17.98 -11.64 20.56
CA LEU A 296 -18.00 -12.85 19.74
C LEU A 296 -18.53 -12.57 18.33
N TYR A 297 -19.62 -11.85 18.24
CA TYR A 297 -20.22 -11.46 16.95
C TYR A 297 -19.26 -10.60 16.14
N ASN A 298 -18.72 -9.53 16.71
CA ASN A 298 -17.82 -8.61 16.01
C ASN A 298 -16.51 -9.28 15.59
N THR A 299 -15.97 -10.15 16.44
CA THR A 299 -14.73 -10.89 16.12
C THR A 299 -14.96 -11.88 14.98
N LEU A 300 -16.04 -12.68 15.05
CA LEU A 300 -16.35 -13.66 14.02
C LEU A 300 -16.70 -13.00 12.68
N THR A 301 -17.61 -12.02 12.69
CA THR A 301 -18.05 -11.34 11.46
C THR A 301 -16.94 -10.46 10.88
N GLY A 302 -16.15 -9.77 11.71
CA GLY A 302 -15.01 -8.96 11.27
C GLY A 302 -13.96 -9.83 10.59
N TRP A 303 -13.51 -10.90 11.25
CA TRP A 303 -12.53 -11.82 10.71
C TRP A 303 -12.97 -12.51 9.41
N PHE A 304 -14.18 -13.01 9.39
CA PHE A 304 -14.76 -13.64 8.22
C PHE A 304 -14.88 -12.63 7.07
N GLY A 305 -15.34 -11.42 7.37
CA GLY A 305 -15.41 -10.31 6.42
C GLY A 305 -14.04 -9.93 5.85
N ASP A 306 -13.02 -9.83 6.71
CA ASP A 306 -11.66 -9.51 6.31
C ASP A 306 -11.10 -10.59 5.34
N ILE A 307 -11.25 -11.88 5.67
CA ILE A 307 -10.78 -12.98 4.81
C ILE A 307 -11.54 -12.98 3.48
N LEU A 308 -12.86 -12.82 3.50
CA LEU A 308 -13.66 -12.75 2.27
C LEU A 308 -13.29 -11.56 1.38
N SER A 309 -12.80 -10.47 1.96
CA SER A 309 -12.35 -9.29 1.20
C SER A 309 -11.23 -9.63 0.21
N TYR A 310 -10.42 -10.66 0.51
CA TYR A 310 -9.34 -11.10 -0.41
C TYR A 310 -9.85 -11.86 -1.63
N SER A 311 -11.10 -12.32 -1.66
CA SER A 311 -11.71 -12.89 -2.88
C SER A 311 -11.72 -11.89 -4.04
N ARG A 312 -11.59 -10.61 -3.75
CA ARG A 312 -11.48 -9.52 -4.74
C ARG A 312 -10.24 -9.65 -5.62
N ILE A 313 -9.15 -10.24 -5.11
CA ILE A 313 -7.94 -10.53 -5.91
C ILE A 313 -8.32 -11.46 -7.07
N MET A 314 -9.02 -12.55 -6.76
CA MET A 314 -9.51 -13.48 -7.78
C MET A 314 -10.52 -12.81 -8.72
N ALA A 315 -11.47 -12.05 -8.18
CA ALA A 315 -12.52 -11.41 -8.99
C ALA A 315 -11.94 -10.45 -10.04
N LEU A 316 -10.94 -9.64 -9.69
CA LEU A 316 -10.29 -8.72 -10.62
C LEU A 316 -9.41 -9.45 -11.64
N MET A 317 -8.66 -10.47 -11.21
CA MET A 317 -7.89 -11.33 -12.12
C MET A 317 -8.79 -11.94 -13.19
N LEU A 318 -9.92 -12.54 -12.79
CA LEU A 318 -10.89 -13.12 -13.72
C LEU A 318 -11.53 -12.08 -14.62
N ALA A 319 -12.00 -10.96 -14.08
CA ALA A 319 -12.64 -9.92 -14.86
C ALA A 319 -11.70 -9.37 -15.94
N GLY A 320 -10.45 -9.07 -15.59
CA GLY A 320 -9.44 -8.60 -16.53
C GLY A 320 -9.15 -9.60 -17.66
N SER A 321 -9.02 -10.88 -17.32
CA SER A 321 -8.77 -11.96 -18.28
C SER A 321 -9.97 -12.18 -19.21
N VAL A 322 -11.20 -12.21 -18.69
CA VAL A 322 -12.42 -12.39 -19.47
C VAL A 322 -12.61 -11.22 -20.46
N ILE A 323 -12.46 -9.99 -19.99
CA ILE A 323 -12.62 -8.81 -20.84
C ILE A 323 -11.58 -8.82 -21.98
N ALA A 324 -10.33 -9.18 -21.68
CA ALA A 324 -9.27 -9.31 -22.70
C ALA A 324 -9.64 -10.34 -23.76
N GLN A 325 -10.09 -11.54 -23.35
CA GLN A 325 -10.51 -12.60 -24.29
C GLN A 325 -11.71 -12.20 -25.12
N VAL A 326 -12.70 -11.52 -24.54
CA VAL A 326 -13.88 -11.05 -25.28
C VAL A 326 -13.47 -10.11 -26.43
N PHE A 327 -12.60 -9.13 -26.15
CA PHE A 327 -12.13 -8.21 -27.21
C PHE A 327 -11.31 -8.94 -28.29
N ASN A 328 -10.46 -9.89 -27.90
CA ASN A 328 -9.71 -10.70 -28.85
C ASN A 328 -10.64 -11.57 -29.73
N THR A 329 -11.63 -12.22 -29.12
CA THR A 329 -12.62 -13.02 -29.85
C THR A 329 -13.44 -12.20 -30.83
N ILE A 330 -13.94 -11.02 -30.40
CA ILE A 330 -14.67 -10.10 -31.30
C ILE A 330 -13.79 -9.66 -32.46
N GLY A 331 -12.53 -9.35 -32.21
CA GLY A 331 -11.56 -9.01 -33.24
C GLY A 331 -11.32 -10.14 -34.25
N ALA A 332 -11.26 -11.36 -33.75
CA ALA A 332 -10.99 -12.56 -34.59
C ALA A 332 -12.17 -12.96 -35.49
N ILE A 333 -13.42 -12.63 -35.12
CA ILE A 333 -14.62 -12.93 -35.92
C ILE A 333 -14.52 -12.36 -37.36
N ALA A 334 -13.92 -11.19 -37.52
CA ALA A 334 -13.76 -10.56 -38.81
C ALA A 334 -12.77 -11.30 -39.73
N ASN A 335 -12.00 -12.24 -39.23
CA ASN A 335 -10.95 -12.99 -39.95
C ASN A 335 -10.04 -12.07 -40.81
N ASN A 336 -9.80 -10.85 -40.30
CA ASN A 336 -9.00 -9.82 -40.95
C ASN A 336 -8.09 -9.17 -39.95
N LEU A 337 -6.78 -9.24 -40.18
CA LEU A 337 -5.76 -8.78 -39.28
C LEU A 337 -5.87 -7.27 -38.97
N VAL A 338 -6.25 -6.46 -39.92
CA VAL A 338 -6.40 -5.00 -39.73
C VAL A 338 -7.56 -4.69 -38.79
N VAL A 339 -8.70 -5.34 -39.00
CA VAL A 339 -9.88 -5.18 -38.14
C VAL A 339 -9.57 -5.71 -36.73
N PHE A 340 -8.87 -6.84 -36.63
CA PHE A 340 -8.42 -7.37 -35.39
C PHE A 340 -7.57 -6.35 -34.60
N PHE A 341 -6.55 -5.74 -35.23
CA PHE A 341 -5.69 -4.76 -34.55
C PHE A 341 -6.41 -3.49 -34.12
N ILE A 342 -7.42 -3.03 -34.86
CA ILE A 342 -8.22 -1.87 -34.45
C ILE A 342 -9.01 -2.20 -33.18
N ILE A 343 -9.71 -3.34 -33.16
CA ILE A 343 -10.51 -3.79 -32.02
C ILE A 343 -9.60 -4.10 -30.82
N PHE A 344 -8.47 -4.76 -31.07
CA PHE A 344 -7.45 -5.06 -30.09
C PHE A 344 -6.95 -3.78 -29.41
N LEU A 345 -6.55 -2.77 -30.18
CA LEU A 345 -6.00 -1.53 -29.62
C LEU A 345 -7.02 -0.81 -28.73
N ILE A 346 -8.26 -0.67 -29.21
CA ILE A 346 -9.32 0.00 -28.46
C ILE A 346 -9.69 -0.81 -27.21
N GLY A 347 -9.93 -2.11 -27.39
CA GLY A 347 -10.36 -3.00 -26.31
C GLY A 347 -9.30 -3.13 -25.21
N HIS A 348 -8.03 -3.36 -25.59
CA HIS A 348 -6.96 -3.48 -24.61
C HIS A 348 -6.58 -2.15 -23.98
N ALA A 349 -6.68 -1.02 -24.67
CA ALA A 349 -6.48 0.29 -24.04
C ALA A 349 -7.53 0.54 -22.95
N LEU A 350 -8.80 0.23 -23.22
CA LEU A 350 -9.88 0.35 -22.25
C LEU A 350 -9.68 -0.62 -21.08
N ASN A 351 -9.44 -1.91 -21.37
CA ASN A 351 -9.24 -2.94 -20.34
C ASN A 351 -8.03 -2.63 -19.47
N PHE A 352 -6.92 -2.18 -20.07
CA PHE A 352 -5.74 -1.75 -19.36
C PHE A 352 -6.03 -0.60 -18.39
N ALA A 353 -6.73 0.45 -18.86
CA ALA A 353 -7.06 1.60 -18.02
C ALA A 353 -7.96 1.21 -16.83
N LEU A 354 -8.99 0.39 -17.08
CA LEU A 354 -9.89 -0.09 -16.04
C LEU A 354 -9.17 -0.98 -15.01
N ASN A 355 -8.33 -1.91 -15.47
CA ASN A 355 -7.57 -2.79 -14.58
C ASN A 355 -6.50 -2.04 -13.81
N LEU A 356 -5.76 -1.11 -14.44
CA LEU A 356 -4.74 -0.29 -13.78
C LEU A 356 -5.31 0.45 -12.57
N LEU A 357 -6.45 1.14 -12.78
CA LEU A 357 -7.12 1.88 -11.72
C LEU A 357 -7.79 0.92 -10.72
N GLY A 358 -8.47 -0.11 -11.20
CA GLY A 358 -9.18 -1.08 -10.37
C GLY A 358 -8.23 -1.82 -9.42
N CYS A 359 -7.13 -2.36 -9.93
CA CYS A 359 -6.13 -3.05 -9.11
C CYS A 359 -5.54 -2.12 -8.04
N TYR A 360 -5.21 -0.88 -8.41
CA TYR A 360 -4.68 0.10 -7.47
C TYR A 360 -5.66 0.42 -6.33
N VAL A 361 -6.91 0.75 -6.66
CA VAL A 361 -7.92 1.12 -5.66
C VAL A 361 -8.28 -0.05 -4.75
N HIS A 362 -8.41 -1.24 -5.32
CA HIS A 362 -8.79 -2.42 -4.55
C HIS A 362 -7.64 -2.94 -3.67
N ASP A 363 -6.39 -2.82 -4.13
CA ASP A 363 -5.22 -3.14 -3.32
C ASP A 363 -5.06 -2.13 -2.17
N LEU A 364 -5.18 -0.83 -2.46
CA LEU A 364 -5.25 0.21 -1.42
C LEU A 364 -6.26 -0.13 -0.32
N ARG A 365 -7.45 -0.58 -0.72
CA ARG A 365 -8.47 -0.95 0.23
C ARG A 365 -8.05 -2.12 1.12
N LEU A 366 -7.47 -3.18 0.54
CA LEU A 366 -6.96 -4.33 1.31
C LEU A 366 -5.88 -3.90 2.30
N GLN A 367 -4.99 -2.98 1.91
CA GLN A 367 -3.94 -2.48 2.79
C GLN A 367 -4.51 -1.56 3.88
N CYS A 368 -5.29 -0.56 3.51
CA CYS A 368 -5.73 0.48 4.44
C CYS A 368 -6.82 0.03 5.41
N LEU A 369 -7.76 -0.82 4.99
CA LEU A 369 -8.88 -1.22 5.84
C LEU A 369 -8.59 -2.53 6.58
N GLU A 370 -8.19 -3.58 5.86
CA GLU A 370 -8.00 -4.90 6.43
C GLU A 370 -6.68 -5.02 7.20
N TYR A 371 -5.56 -4.56 6.61
CA TYR A 371 -4.23 -4.74 7.19
C TYR A 371 -3.89 -3.67 8.23
N PHE A 372 -4.02 -2.38 7.88
CA PHE A 372 -3.75 -1.29 8.83
C PHE A 372 -4.68 -1.33 10.02
N GLY A 373 -5.93 -1.75 9.85
CA GLY A 373 -6.88 -1.94 10.95
C GLY A 373 -6.39 -2.88 12.06
N LYS A 374 -5.34 -3.69 11.82
CA LYS A 374 -4.80 -4.61 12.83
C LYS A 374 -3.77 -3.97 13.75
N PHE A 375 -2.95 -3.03 13.29
CA PHE A 375 -1.82 -2.52 14.09
C PHE A 375 -1.53 -1.03 13.94
N TYR A 376 -2.12 -0.38 12.94
CA TYR A 376 -1.74 0.97 12.59
C TYR A 376 -2.33 1.99 13.55
N LYS A 377 -1.51 2.95 13.97
CA LYS A 377 -1.93 4.14 14.69
C LYS A 377 -1.71 5.34 13.78
N ASP A 378 -2.77 5.99 13.43
CA ASP A 378 -2.80 7.22 12.65
C ASP A 378 -2.57 8.46 13.53
N GLY A 379 -2.53 9.62 12.90
CA GLY A 379 -2.44 10.93 13.55
C GLY A 379 -1.07 11.57 13.54
N GLY A 380 -0.09 11.04 12.80
CA GLY A 380 1.21 11.68 12.62
C GLY A 380 1.11 12.96 11.77
N ARG A 381 1.89 13.98 12.13
CA ARG A 381 2.05 15.20 11.35
C ARG A 381 3.21 15.09 10.38
N ALA A 382 3.05 15.54 9.13
CA ALA A 382 4.12 15.51 8.16
C ALA A 382 5.27 16.45 8.54
N PHE A 383 6.50 15.95 8.49
CA PHE A 383 7.67 16.79 8.65
C PHE A 383 7.83 17.73 7.44
N ALA A 384 7.57 19.00 7.65
CA ALA A 384 7.72 20.05 6.65
C ALA A 384 8.91 20.95 7.02
N PRO A 385 10.11 20.65 6.53
CA PRO A 385 11.29 21.48 6.81
C PRO A 385 11.10 22.88 6.25
N LEU A 386 11.62 23.87 6.97
CA LEU A 386 11.73 25.23 6.47
C LEU A 386 12.76 25.24 5.34
N ARG A 387 12.29 25.20 4.11
CA ARG A 387 13.13 25.24 2.92
C ARG A 387 12.56 26.19 1.88
N ILE A 388 13.42 26.74 1.05
CA ILE A 388 13.00 27.48 -0.13
C ILE A 388 12.29 26.49 -1.08
N LYS A 389 10.97 26.65 -1.21
CA LYS A 389 10.15 25.84 -2.13
C LYS A 389 10.04 26.57 -3.47
N THR A 390 10.87 26.20 -4.42
CA THR A 390 10.73 26.64 -5.81
C THR A 390 9.93 25.60 -6.60
N LYS A 391 8.95 26.06 -7.38
CA LYS A 391 8.09 25.20 -8.20
C LYS A 391 8.62 25.05 -9.61
N TYR A 392 9.25 26.09 -10.14
CA TYR A 392 9.59 26.17 -11.55
C TYR A 392 11.09 26.11 -11.83
N TYR A 393 11.94 26.61 -10.93
CA TYR A 393 13.39 26.66 -11.09
C TYR A 393 14.07 25.97 -9.91
N ASP A 394 15.17 25.29 -10.19
CA ASP A 394 16.02 24.72 -9.14
C ASP A 394 16.93 25.81 -8.57
N THR A 395 17.04 25.88 -7.25
CA THR A 395 18.01 26.74 -6.58
C THR A 395 19.38 26.13 -6.76
N VAL A 396 20.33 26.89 -7.33
CA VAL A 396 21.74 26.52 -7.34
C VAL A 396 22.29 26.93 -5.98
N GLU A 397 22.72 25.95 -5.18
CA GLU A 397 23.52 26.20 -3.99
C GLU A 397 24.86 26.80 -4.46
N GLN A 398 25.14 28.02 -4.03
CA GLN A 398 26.44 28.67 -4.24
C GLN A 398 27.39 28.34 -3.11
#